data_5711f0f186dc6266f275c9d9234b005b
#
_entry.id   5711f0f186dc6266f275c9d9234b005b
#
_cell.length_a   1.000
_cell.length_b   1.000
_cell.length_c   1.000
_cell.angle_alpha   90.00
_cell.angle_beta   90.00
_cell.angle_gamma   90.00
#
_symmetry.space_group_name_H-M   'P 1'
#
loop_
_entity.id
_entity.type
_entity.pdbx_description
1 polymer ?
#
loop_
_entity_poly.entity_id
_entity_poly.type
_entity_poly.pdbx_seq_one_letter_code
_entity_poly.pdbx_strand_id
1 'polypeptide(L)'
;MQIILLERIAKLGQMGDIVNVKDGYARNYLLPQGKALRANDTNKARFESQRVELEARNLERKKEADGVNGKLNGSSYVLIRSAGETGQLYGSVSTRDIAAELDDNGFKVARSQISLQNPIKTIGLHSVEIVLHPEVTSMITINVARSGDEATRQAAGEDLTNPNAAFEAQEAAEGDIDLEEIFENPDDAELAAEEDGEEEAAAEEEAADDGEEAAS
;
A
#
# COMPACT_ATOMS: atom_id res chain seq x y z
N MET A 1 22.94 -12.51 -24.96
CA MET A 1 24.42 -12.38 -24.85
C MET A 1 24.88 -12.72 -23.44
N GLN A 2 26.10 -13.25 -23.31
CA GLN A 2 26.66 -13.56 -21.99
C GLN A 2 27.33 -12.32 -21.39
N ILE A 3 27.06 -12.08 -20.12
CA ILE A 3 27.59 -10.96 -19.34
C ILE A 3 28.08 -11.45 -17.97
N ILE A 4 29.04 -10.72 -17.38
CA ILE A 4 29.53 -10.91 -16.02
C ILE A 4 28.89 -9.79 -15.18
N LEU A 5 28.24 -10.13 -14.09
CA LEU A 5 27.63 -9.16 -13.18
C LEU A 5 28.69 -8.54 -12.26
N LEU A 6 28.76 -7.20 -12.20
CA LEU A 6 29.66 -6.46 -11.30
C LEU A 6 29.01 -6.14 -9.96
N GLU A 7 27.69 -6.17 -9.92
CA GLU A 7 26.88 -6.00 -8.71
C GLU A 7 25.73 -7.01 -8.70
N ARG A 8 25.18 -7.32 -7.54
CA ARG A 8 24.00 -8.18 -7.43
C ARG A 8 22.80 -7.50 -8.10
N ILE A 9 22.11 -8.22 -8.94
CA ILE A 9 20.87 -7.75 -9.59
C ILE A 9 19.73 -8.69 -9.24
N ALA A 10 18.65 -8.14 -8.68
CA ALA A 10 17.45 -8.91 -8.39
C ALA A 10 16.97 -9.67 -9.63
N LYS A 11 16.64 -10.95 -9.48
CA LYS A 11 16.18 -11.86 -10.54
C LYS A 11 17.23 -12.32 -11.59
N LEU A 12 18.47 -11.85 -11.54
CA LEU A 12 19.53 -12.29 -12.47
C LEU A 12 20.59 -13.15 -11.77
N GLY A 13 21.16 -12.67 -10.67
CA GLY A 13 22.21 -13.40 -9.97
C GLY A 13 23.05 -12.52 -9.06
N GLN A 14 24.11 -13.11 -8.54
CA GLN A 14 25.06 -12.45 -7.65
C GLN A 14 26.21 -11.81 -8.42
N MET A 15 27.03 -11.02 -7.72
CA MET A 15 28.25 -10.47 -8.29
C MET A 15 29.22 -11.58 -8.71
N GLY A 16 29.75 -11.47 -9.94
CA GLY A 16 30.64 -12.46 -10.53
C GLY A 16 29.95 -13.54 -11.35
N ASP A 17 28.64 -13.66 -11.28
CA ASP A 17 27.93 -14.65 -12.08
C ASP A 17 27.95 -14.31 -13.56
N ILE A 18 28.17 -15.37 -14.39
CA ILE A 18 28.05 -15.27 -15.83
C ILE A 18 26.66 -15.69 -16.24
N VAL A 19 25.84 -14.69 -16.65
CA VAL A 19 24.44 -14.92 -17.00
C VAL A 19 24.19 -14.64 -18.48
N ASN A 20 23.21 -15.36 -19.04
CA ASN A 20 22.75 -15.12 -20.40
C ASN A 20 21.52 -14.24 -20.38
N VAL A 21 21.59 -13.06 -21.00
CA VAL A 21 20.51 -12.08 -21.05
C VAL A 21 20.16 -11.67 -22.47
N LYS A 22 18.96 -11.07 -22.64
CA LYS A 22 18.55 -10.51 -23.93
C LYS A 22 19.48 -9.37 -24.33
N ASP A 23 19.87 -9.33 -25.60
CA ASP A 23 20.85 -8.38 -26.13
C ASP A 23 20.46 -6.92 -25.92
N GLY A 24 19.18 -6.58 -26.07
CA GLY A 24 18.67 -5.23 -25.83
C GLY A 24 18.82 -4.79 -24.38
N TYR A 25 18.52 -5.67 -23.43
CA TYR A 25 18.63 -5.38 -22.00
C TYR A 25 20.10 -5.17 -21.58
N ALA A 26 20.98 -6.02 -22.08
CA ALA A 26 22.40 -5.87 -21.82
C ALA A 26 22.97 -4.56 -22.38
N ARG A 27 22.71 -4.25 -23.67
CA ARG A 27 23.30 -3.09 -24.35
C ARG A 27 22.73 -1.75 -23.90
N ASN A 28 21.41 -1.69 -23.56
CA ASN A 28 20.73 -0.45 -23.27
C ASN A 28 20.67 -0.11 -21.77
N TYR A 29 20.83 -1.13 -20.91
CA TYR A 29 20.70 -0.93 -19.47
C TYR A 29 21.96 -1.37 -18.71
N LEU A 30 22.37 -2.64 -18.77
CA LEU A 30 23.41 -3.18 -17.90
C LEU A 30 24.81 -2.62 -18.21
N LEU A 31 25.19 -2.59 -19.49
CA LEU A 31 26.50 -2.11 -19.91
C LEU A 31 26.67 -0.60 -19.74
N PRO A 32 25.69 0.26 -20.16
CA PRO A 32 25.82 1.71 -19.96
C PRO A 32 25.82 2.15 -18.49
N GLN A 33 25.14 1.42 -17.63
CA GLN A 33 25.12 1.70 -16.18
C GLN A 33 26.32 1.12 -15.42
N GLY A 34 27.20 0.39 -16.12
CA GLY A 34 28.38 -0.22 -15.49
C GLY A 34 28.04 -1.36 -14.52
N LYS A 35 26.83 -1.94 -14.62
CA LYS A 35 26.37 -3.04 -13.74
C LYS A 35 26.86 -4.41 -14.19
N ALA A 36 27.28 -4.53 -15.44
CA ALA A 36 27.82 -5.76 -16.00
C ALA A 36 28.87 -5.49 -17.07
N LEU A 37 29.72 -6.50 -17.35
CA LEU A 37 30.65 -6.52 -18.44
C LEU A 37 30.30 -7.66 -19.42
N ARG A 38 30.73 -7.57 -20.69
CA ARG A 38 30.64 -8.71 -21.61
C ARG A 38 31.56 -9.84 -21.15
N ALA A 39 31.08 -11.08 -21.22
CA ALA A 39 31.82 -12.26 -20.79
C ALA A 39 32.90 -12.65 -21.79
N ASN A 40 33.95 -11.85 -21.87
CA ASN A 40 35.18 -12.14 -22.64
C ASN A 40 36.29 -12.50 -21.65
N ASP A 41 37.29 -13.27 -22.07
CA ASP A 41 38.38 -13.71 -21.20
C ASP A 41 39.16 -12.54 -20.61
N THR A 42 39.38 -11.48 -21.40
CA THR A 42 39.99 -10.23 -20.92
C THR A 42 39.19 -9.57 -19.79
N ASN A 43 37.86 -9.56 -19.91
CA ASN A 43 36.99 -8.98 -18.89
C ASN A 43 36.85 -9.88 -17.64
N LYS A 44 36.99 -11.20 -17.80
CA LYS A 44 37.07 -12.13 -16.65
C LYS A 44 38.29 -11.85 -15.81
N ALA A 45 39.47 -11.78 -16.44
CA ALA A 45 40.73 -11.47 -15.74
C ALA A 45 40.68 -10.09 -15.05
N ARG A 46 40.07 -9.09 -15.73
CA ARG A 46 39.86 -7.77 -15.15
C ARG A 46 38.93 -7.82 -13.95
N PHE A 47 37.83 -8.57 -14.04
CA PHE A 47 36.90 -8.75 -12.94
C PHE A 47 37.59 -9.41 -11.72
N GLU A 48 38.35 -10.46 -11.94
CA GLU A 48 39.10 -11.15 -10.87
C GLU A 48 40.04 -10.19 -10.12
N SER A 49 40.73 -9.29 -10.83
CA SER A 49 41.60 -8.31 -10.21
C SER A 49 40.86 -7.24 -9.39
N GLN A 50 39.62 -6.90 -9.78
CA GLN A 50 38.81 -5.87 -9.14
C GLN A 50 37.78 -6.42 -8.14
N ARG A 51 37.64 -7.74 -8.05
CA ARG A 51 36.63 -8.42 -7.25
C ARG A 51 36.59 -7.94 -5.80
N VAL A 52 37.75 -7.90 -5.15
CA VAL A 52 37.84 -7.51 -3.72
C VAL A 52 37.36 -6.07 -3.49
N GLU A 53 37.75 -5.16 -4.42
CA GLU A 53 37.30 -3.75 -4.34
C GLU A 53 35.78 -3.60 -4.56
N LEU A 54 35.24 -4.35 -5.53
CA LEU A 54 33.78 -4.36 -5.80
C LEU A 54 32.99 -4.95 -4.64
N GLU A 55 33.48 -6.02 -4.01
CA GLU A 55 32.88 -6.61 -2.81
C GLU A 55 32.88 -5.63 -1.65
N ALA A 56 34.01 -4.95 -1.38
CA ALA A 56 34.09 -3.94 -0.32
C ALA A 56 33.09 -2.81 -0.56
N ARG A 57 33.04 -2.26 -1.77
CA ARG A 57 32.09 -1.19 -2.15
C ARG A 57 30.63 -1.62 -2.03
N ASN A 58 30.32 -2.87 -2.39
CA ASN A 58 28.97 -3.42 -2.24
C ASN A 58 28.57 -3.57 -0.76
N LEU A 59 29.48 -4.00 0.10
CA LEU A 59 29.27 -4.08 1.55
C LEU A 59 29.07 -2.71 2.17
N GLU A 60 29.80 -1.68 1.73
CA GLU A 60 29.60 -0.29 2.20
C GLU A 60 28.19 0.20 1.82
N ARG A 61 27.78 0.07 0.56
CA ARG A 61 26.43 0.43 0.10
C ARG A 61 25.33 -0.33 0.82
N LYS A 62 25.56 -1.60 1.12
CA LYS A 62 24.61 -2.39 1.93
C LYS A 62 24.46 -1.83 3.34
N LYS A 63 25.57 -1.51 4.01
CA LYS A 63 25.55 -0.92 5.35
C LYS A 63 24.83 0.44 5.38
N GLU A 64 25.08 1.28 4.37
CA GLU A 64 24.35 2.56 4.21
C GLU A 64 22.84 2.31 4.02
N ALA A 65 22.47 1.37 3.16
CA ALA A 65 21.08 0.98 2.94
C ALA A 65 20.42 0.41 4.21
N ASP A 66 21.14 -0.43 4.98
CA ASP A 66 20.66 -0.96 6.26
C ASP A 66 20.44 0.17 7.30
N GLY A 67 21.33 1.16 7.32
CA GLY A 67 21.18 2.35 8.18
C GLY A 67 19.95 3.19 7.86
N VAL A 68 19.62 3.34 6.55
CA VAL A 68 18.40 4.03 6.08
C VAL A 68 17.17 3.16 6.34
N ASN A 69 17.28 1.85 6.09
CA ASN A 69 16.20 0.89 6.33
C ASN A 69 15.73 0.91 7.78
N GLY A 70 16.65 0.96 8.74
CA GLY A 70 16.30 0.99 10.17
C GLY A 70 15.46 2.21 10.58
N LYS A 71 15.51 3.31 9.80
CA LYS A 71 14.70 4.51 10.04
C LYS A 71 13.42 4.55 9.22
N LEU A 72 13.46 3.95 8.03
CA LEU A 72 12.37 4.02 7.05
C LEU A 72 11.36 2.90 7.22
N ASN A 73 11.81 1.71 7.63
CA ASN A 73 10.94 0.54 7.74
C ASN A 73 9.86 0.72 8.81
N GLY A 74 8.61 0.50 8.43
CA GLY A 74 7.43 0.67 9.29
C GLY A 74 7.02 2.12 9.51
N SER A 75 7.66 3.11 8.87
CA SER A 75 7.21 4.51 8.94
C SER A 75 5.97 4.75 8.08
N SER A 76 5.15 5.70 8.52
CA SER A 76 3.94 6.14 7.81
C SER A 76 4.10 7.58 7.33
N TYR A 77 3.68 7.85 6.09
CA TYR A 77 3.71 9.17 5.46
C TYR A 77 2.33 9.54 4.97
N VAL A 78 1.96 10.81 5.09
CA VAL A 78 0.64 11.32 4.74
C VAL A 78 0.72 12.10 3.43
N LEU A 79 -0.06 11.69 2.44
CA LEU A 79 -0.20 12.39 1.16
C LEU A 79 -1.61 12.97 1.04
N ILE A 80 -1.72 14.30 1.03
CA ILE A 80 -3.01 14.98 0.87
C ILE A 80 -3.28 15.14 -0.62
N ARG A 81 -4.42 14.58 -1.09
CA ARG A 81 -4.89 14.64 -2.48
C ARG A 81 -6.40 14.80 -2.53
N SER A 82 -6.89 15.52 -3.56
CA SER A 82 -8.32 15.68 -3.78
C SER A 82 -8.96 14.36 -4.23
N ALA A 83 -10.04 13.96 -3.53
CA ALA A 83 -10.82 12.77 -3.85
C ALA A 83 -12.32 13.05 -3.83
N GLY A 84 -13.09 12.23 -4.53
CA GLY A 84 -14.55 12.24 -4.51
C GLY A 84 -15.12 11.64 -3.23
N GLU A 85 -16.44 11.71 -3.06
CA GLU A 85 -17.15 11.14 -1.91
C GLU A 85 -16.98 9.62 -1.81
N THR A 86 -16.86 8.94 -2.94
CA THR A 86 -16.61 7.49 -3.03
C THR A 86 -15.17 7.08 -2.69
N GLY A 87 -14.33 7.99 -2.18
CA GLY A 87 -12.93 7.71 -1.86
C GLY A 87 -12.00 7.56 -3.07
N GLN A 88 -12.48 7.80 -4.29
CA GLN A 88 -11.63 7.79 -5.48
C GLN A 88 -10.93 9.14 -5.67
N LEU A 89 -9.62 9.10 -5.91
CA LEU A 89 -8.83 10.29 -6.22
C LEU A 89 -9.22 10.85 -7.60
N TYR A 90 -9.28 12.18 -7.75
CA TYR A 90 -9.41 12.83 -9.06
C TYR A 90 -8.15 12.70 -9.92
N GLY A 91 -7.11 12.06 -9.40
CA GLY A 91 -5.86 11.74 -10.07
C GLY A 91 -5.32 10.39 -9.61
N SER A 92 -4.01 10.30 -9.49
CA SER A 92 -3.35 9.12 -8.93
C SER A 92 -2.09 9.52 -8.19
N VAL A 93 -1.76 8.79 -7.13
CA VAL A 93 -0.45 8.90 -6.48
C VAL A 93 0.52 7.97 -7.22
N SER A 94 1.60 8.55 -7.70
CA SER A 94 2.65 7.86 -8.46
C SER A 94 3.92 7.70 -7.62
N THR A 95 4.87 6.90 -8.12
CA THR A 95 6.21 6.76 -7.51
C THR A 95 6.95 8.11 -7.41
N ARG A 96 6.61 9.08 -8.27
CA ARG A 96 7.19 10.43 -8.21
C ARG A 96 6.70 11.21 -6.99
N ASP A 97 5.41 11.11 -6.69
CA ASP A 97 4.80 11.83 -5.56
C ASP A 97 5.31 11.26 -4.24
N ILE A 98 5.43 9.92 -4.15
CA ILE A 98 6.00 9.23 -2.99
C ILE A 98 7.47 9.61 -2.80
N ALA A 99 8.26 9.67 -3.88
CA ALA A 99 9.67 10.07 -3.79
C ALA A 99 9.83 11.52 -3.32
N ALA A 100 8.94 12.44 -3.73
CA ALA A 100 8.95 13.82 -3.28
C ALA A 100 8.63 13.93 -1.78
N GLU A 101 7.60 13.20 -1.32
CA GLU A 101 7.23 13.16 0.10
C GLU A 101 8.36 12.62 0.98
N LEU A 102 9.05 11.57 0.51
CA LEU A 102 10.20 11.02 1.22
C LEU A 102 11.39 11.99 1.26
N ASP A 103 11.62 12.74 0.18
CA ASP A 103 12.70 13.75 0.09
C ASP A 103 12.42 14.92 1.05
N ASP A 104 11.16 15.38 1.16
CA ASP A 104 10.71 16.40 2.11
C ASP A 104 10.91 15.93 3.57
N ASN A 105 10.76 14.65 3.84
CA ASN A 105 11.05 14.04 5.14
C ASN A 105 12.55 13.67 5.34
N GLY A 106 13.43 14.04 4.41
CA GLY A 106 14.87 13.87 4.50
C GLY A 106 15.43 12.52 4.02
N PHE A 107 14.60 11.68 3.39
CA PHE A 107 15.01 10.41 2.81
C PHE A 107 15.17 10.52 1.30
N LYS A 108 16.42 10.56 0.82
CA LYS A 108 16.73 10.62 -0.61
C LYS A 108 16.54 9.26 -1.27
N VAL A 109 15.35 9.02 -1.80
CA VAL A 109 14.99 7.78 -2.48
C VAL A 109 14.73 8.05 -3.96
N ALA A 110 15.38 7.30 -4.85
CA ALA A 110 15.13 7.42 -6.28
C ALA A 110 13.78 6.76 -6.65
N ARG A 111 13.06 7.35 -7.62
CA ARG A 111 11.79 6.80 -8.13
C ARG A 111 11.87 5.34 -8.59
N SER A 112 13.04 4.92 -9.09
CA SER A 112 13.31 3.55 -9.52
C SER A 112 13.43 2.54 -8.37
N GLN A 113 13.59 3.03 -7.14
CA GLN A 113 13.66 2.21 -5.93
C GLN A 113 12.30 1.93 -5.33
N ILE A 114 11.25 2.68 -5.73
CA ILE A 114 9.90 2.50 -5.25
C ILE A 114 9.18 1.47 -6.13
N SER A 115 8.83 0.34 -5.53
CA SER A 115 8.11 -0.75 -6.19
C SER A 115 6.60 -0.52 -6.05
N LEU A 116 6.00 0.08 -7.07
CA LEU A 116 4.55 0.30 -7.12
C LEU A 116 4.01 -0.37 -8.40
N GLN A 117 3.20 -1.42 -8.24
CA GLN A 117 2.65 -2.16 -9.38
C GLN A 117 1.67 -1.31 -10.19
N ASN A 118 0.76 -0.60 -9.49
CA ASN A 118 -0.20 0.30 -10.09
C ASN A 118 -0.20 1.63 -9.31
N PRO A 119 -0.43 2.78 -9.98
CA PRO A 119 -0.63 4.05 -9.29
C PRO A 119 -1.82 3.96 -8.33
N ILE A 120 -1.69 4.53 -7.13
CA ILE A 120 -2.74 4.55 -6.12
C ILE A 120 -3.84 5.50 -6.58
N LYS A 121 -5.10 5.05 -6.55
CA LYS A 121 -6.27 5.82 -7.00
C LYS A 121 -7.35 5.98 -5.94
N THR A 122 -7.16 5.39 -4.76
CA THR A 122 -8.09 5.44 -3.64
C THR A 122 -7.46 6.07 -2.42
N ILE A 123 -8.26 6.68 -1.57
CA ILE A 123 -7.84 7.11 -0.24
C ILE A 123 -7.61 5.90 0.66
N GLY A 124 -6.90 6.08 1.77
CA GLY A 124 -6.62 5.04 2.76
C GLY A 124 -5.16 4.71 2.93
N LEU A 125 -4.89 3.62 3.67
CA LEU A 125 -3.55 3.14 3.97
C LEU A 125 -3.07 2.18 2.88
N HIS A 126 -1.93 2.50 2.27
CA HIS A 126 -1.32 1.69 1.21
C HIS A 126 0.09 1.30 1.62
N SER A 127 0.38 -0.01 1.61
CA SER A 127 1.74 -0.51 1.81
C SER A 127 2.53 -0.40 0.51
N VAL A 128 3.70 0.22 0.60
CA VAL A 128 4.61 0.41 -0.53
C VAL A 128 5.97 -0.16 -0.19
N GLU A 129 6.52 -0.95 -1.11
CA GLU A 129 7.85 -1.52 -0.99
C GLU A 129 8.89 -0.59 -1.61
N ILE A 130 9.98 -0.33 -0.87
CA ILE A 130 11.13 0.45 -1.31
C ILE A 130 12.35 -0.44 -1.34
N VAL A 131 12.96 -0.59 -2.51
CA VAL A 131 14.17 -1.36 -2.72
C VAL A 131 15.37 -0.42 -2.59
N LEU A 132 15.94 -0.31 -1.41
CA LEU A 132 17.13 0.52 -1.14
C LEU A 132 18.40 -0.12 -1.75
N HIS A 133 18.53 -1.43 -1.60
CA HIS A 133 19.60 -2.24 -2.17
C HIS A 133 19.02 -3.57 -2.66
N PRO A 134 19.65 -4.30 -3.59
CA PRO A 134 19.17 -5.62 -4.02
C PRO A 134 18.97 -6.65 -2.90
N GLU A 135 19.55 -6.41 -1.73
CA GLU A 135 19.43 -7.24 -0.53
C GLU A 135 18.63 -6.58 0.60
N VAL A 136 18.28 -5.30 0.46
CA VAL A 136 17.65 -4.51 1.53
C VAL A 136 16.38 -3.86 0.99
N THR A 137 15.24 -4.32 1.46
CA THR A 137 13.93 -3.77 1.14
C THR A 137 13.27 -3.21 2.39
N SER A 138 12.60 -2.09 2.27
CA SER A 138 11.81 -1.45 3.33
C SER A 138 10.34 -1.46 2.96
N MET A 139 9.47 -1.71 3.94
CA MET A 139 8.04 -1.53 3.80
C MET A 139 7.63 -0.25 4.50
N ILE A 140 6.95 0.63 3.78
CA ILE A 140 6.37 1.87 4.31
C ILE A 140 4.87 1.88 4.11
N THR A 141 4.17 2.63 4.95
CA THR A 141 2.73 2.87 4.81
C THR A 141 2.50 4.29 4.30
N ILE A 142 1.85 4.41 3.16
CA ILE A 142 1.41 5.71 2.62
C ILE A 142 -0.06 5.87 2.95
N ASN A 143 -0.36 6.90 3.73
CA ASN A 143 -1.72 7.30 4.06
C ASN A 143 -2.16 8.40 3.08
N VAL A 144 -3.12 8.09 2.22
CA VAL A 144 -3.67 9.04 1.25
C VAL A 144 -5.02 9.54 1.76
N ALA A 145 -5.11 10.85 2.04
CA ALA A 145 -6.28 11.49 2.62
C ALA A 145 -6.64 12.79 1.88
N ARG A 146 -7.87 13.30 2.09
CA ARG A 146 -8.34 14.59 1.57
C ARG A 146 -7.88 15.76 2.46
N SER A 147 -7.79 15.50 3.76
CA SER A 147 -7.39 16.48 4.77
C SER A 147 -6.51 15.83 5.86
N GLY A 148 -5.84 16.67 6.66
CA GLY A 148 -5.04 16.21 7.79
C GLY A 148 -5.87 15.50 8.86
N ASP A 149 -7.11 15.95 9.09
CA ASP A 149 -8.02 15.36 10.07
C ASP A 149 -8.47 13.96 9.63
N GLU A 150 -8.71 13.77 8.34
CA GLU A 150 -9.03 12.47 7.74
C GLU A 150 -7.84 11.50 7.87
N ALA A 151 -6.63 12.00 7.64
CA ALA A 151 -5.41 11.20 7.79
C ALA A 151 -5.22 10.69 9.23
N THR A 152 -5.57 11.49 10.24
CA THR A 152 -5.48 11.08 11.65
C THR A 152 -6.51 10.02 12.00
N ARG A 153 -7.73 10.10 11.48
CA ARG A 153 -8.76 9.07 11.66
C ARG A 153 -8.39 7.76 10.98
N GLN A 154 -7.88 7.83 9.75
CA GLN A 154 -7.40 6.66 9.04
C GLN A 154 -6.22 5.98 9.76
N ALA A 155 -5.32 6.76 10.36
CA ALA A 155 -4.24 6.24 11.19
C ALA A 155 -4.75 5.57 12.48
N ALA A 156 -5.91 6.00 13.00
CA ALA A 156 -6.60 5.36 14.12
C ALA A 156 -7.36 4.07 13.73
N GLY A 157 -7.44 3.75 12.42
CA GLY A 157 -8.08 2.52 11.91
C GLY A 157 -9.51 2.71 11.41
N GLU A 158 -9.99 3.96 11.30
CA GLU A 158 -11.30 4.24 10.70
C GLU A 158 -11.24 4.09 9.17
N ASP A 159 -12.08 3.24 8.62
CA ASP A 159 -12.17 2.99 7.17
C ASP A 159 -13.11 4.03 6.53
N LEU A 160 -12.53 5.15 6.08
CA LEU A 160 -13.28 6.26 5.45
C LEU A 160 -13.51 6.05 3.94
N THR A 161 -13.18 4.88 3.41
CA THR A 161 -13.49 4.48 2.03
C THR A 161 -14.98 4.19 1.81
N ASN A 162 -15.71 3.87 2.88
CA ASN A 162 -17.12 3.57 2.84
C ASN A 162 -17.89 4.68 3.58
N PRO A 163 -18.67 5.56 2.91
CA PRO A 163 -19.44 6.60 3.57
C PRO A 163 -20.46 6.02 4.57
N ASN A 164 -20.86 4.76 4.42
CA ASN A 164 -21.74 4.05 5.36
C ASN A 164 -21.00 3.43 6.55
N ALA A 165 -19.69 3.24 6.50
CA ALA A 165 -18.96 2.62 7.61
C ALA A 165 -19.00 3.45 8.91
N ALA A 166 -19.07 4.79 8.78
CA ALA A 166 -19.27 5.68 9.93
C ALA A 166 -20.68 5.54 10.51
N PHE A 167 -21.68 5.31 9.68
CA PHE A 167 -23.06 5.10 10.10
C PHE A 167 -23.26 3.71 10.71
N GLU A 168 -22.69 2.67 10.08
CA GLU A 168 -22.69 1.29 10.62
C GLU A 168 -21.92 1.17 11.95
N ALA A 169 -20.82 1.93 12.12
CA ALA A 169 -20.09 1.97 13.38
C ALA A 169 -20.88 2.71 14.48
N GLN A 170 -21.69 3.70 14.10
CA GLN A 170 -22.55 4.43 15.03
C GLN A 170 -23.78 3.60 15.41
N GLU A 171 -24.40 2.89 14.47
CA GLU A 171 -25.48 1.91 14.73
C GLU A 171 -24.99 0.74 15.60
N ALA A 172 -23.78 0.23 15.35
CA ALA A 172 -23.20 -0.82 16.18
C ALA A 172 -22.84 -0.33 17.60
N ALA A 173 -22.54 0.96 17.77
CA ALA A 173 -22.28 1.56 19.08
C ALA A 173 -23.59 1.93 19.82
N GLU A 174 -24.65 2.24 19.09
CA GLU A 174 -25.98 2.53 19.66
C GLU A 174 -26.81 1.24 19.88
N GLY A 175 -26.52 0.16 19.15
CA GLY A 175 -27.20 -1.14 19.27
C GLY A 175 -26.89 -1.93 20.54
N ASP A 176 -25.93 -1.50 21.36
CA ASP A 176 -25.61 -2.10 22.65
C ASP A 176 -26.13 -1.26 23.83
N ILE A 177 -27.18 -0.47 23.58
CA ILE A 177 -27.93 0.17 24.64
C ILE A 177 -28.85 -0.90 25.23
N ASP A 178 -28.50 -1.35 26.41
CA ASP A 178 -29.28 -2.33 27.19
C ASP A 178 -30.65 -1.71 27.48
N LEU A 179 -31.71 -2.18 26.80
CA LEU A 179 -33.07 -1.70 26.93
C LEU A 179 -33.59 -1.81 28.40
N GLU A 180 -32.95 -2.65 29.24
CA GLU A 180 -33.23 -2.77 30.64
C GLU A 180 -32.79 -1.54 31.48
N GLU A 181 -31.81 -0.72 31.01
CA GLU A 181 -31.42 0.51 31.72
C GLU A 181 -32.31 1.73 31.41
N ILE A 182 -33.09 1.70 30.34
CA ILE A 182 -33.94 2.83 29.93
C ILE A 182 -35.31 2.79 30.61
N PHE A 183 -35.80 1.61 30.97
CA PHE A 183 -37.12 1.44 31.61
C PHE A 183 -36.96 1.10 33.09
N GLU A 184 -37.30 2.05 33.97
CA GLU A 184 -37.34 1.83 35.42
C GLU A 184 -38.40 0.79 35.85
N ASN A 185 -39.31 0.38 34.94
CA ASN A 185 -40.33 -0.65 35.19
C ASN A 185 -40.35 -1.69 34.07
N PRO A 186 -40.28 -3.00 34.39
CA PRO A 186 -40.30 -4.09 33.41
C PRO A 186 -41.63 -4.19 32.61
N ASP A 187 -42.72 -3.63 33.13
CA ASP A 187 -44.05 -3.63 32.47
C ASP A 187 -44.13 -2.68 31.27
N ASP A 188 -43.27 -1.63 31.19
CA ASP A 188 -43.23 -0.69 30.08
C ASP A 188 -42.43 -1.25 28.86
N ALA A 189 -41.52 -2.21 29.09
CA ALA A 189 -40.77 -2.87 28.03
C ALA A 189 -41.61 -3.89 27.23
N GLU A 190 -42.63 -4.50 27.90
CA GLU A 190 -43.52 -5.47 27.24
C GLU A 190 -44.52 -4.75 26.30
N LEU A 191 -44.94 -3.51 26.62
CA LEU A 191 -45.82 -2.71 25.77
C LEU A 191 -45.13 -2.18 24.50
N ALA A 192 -43.82 -1.86 24.56
CA ALA A 192 -43.05 -1.39 23.40
C ALA A 192 -42.76 -2.51 22.42
N ALA A 193 -42.56 -3.74 22.90
CA ALA A 193 -42.36 -4.91 22.07
C ALA A 193 -43.64 -5.40 21.34
N GLU A 194 -44.82 -5.10 21.85
CA GLU A 194 -46.08 -5.44 21.19
C GLU A 194 -46.43 -4.42 20.07
N GLU A 195 -46.07 -3.12 20.23
CA GLU A 195 -46.28 -2.12 19.16
C GLU A 195 -45.39 -2.34 17.94
N ASP A 196 -44.11 -2.69 18.12
CA ASP A 196 -43.19 -2.99 17.00
C ASP A 196 -43.61 -4.30 16.26
N GLY A 197 -44.17 -5.26 16.97
CA GLY A 197 -44.66 -6.53 16.35
C GLY A 197 -45.92 -6.36 15.50
N GLU A 198 -46.79 -5.36 15.80
CA GLU A 198 -48.00 -5.06 15.02
C GLU A 198 -47.67 -4.24 13.75
N GLU A 199 -46.62 -3.40 13.76
CA GLU A 199 -46.22 -2.60 12.60
C GLU A 199 -45.54 -3.46 11.54
N GLU A 200 -44.75 -4.47 11.95
CA GLU A 200 -44.10 -5.41 11.03
C GLU A 200 -45.10 -6.39 10.38
N ALA A 201 -46.14 -6.79 11.13
CA ALA A 201 -47.20 -7.64 10.59
C ALA A 201 -48.13 -6.90 9.60
N ALA A 202 -48.34 -5.60 9.79
CA ALA A 202 -49.14 -4.78 8.87
C ALA A 202 -48.39 -4.48 7.57
N ALA A 203 -47.05 -4.36 7.63
CA ALA A 203 -46.23 -4.14 6.45
C ALA A 203 -46.10 -5.39 5.54
N GLU A 204 -46.15 -6.60 6.10
CA GLU A 204 -46.15 -7.85 5.34
C GLU A 204 -47.49 -8.11 4.64
N GLU A 205 -48.62 -7.67 5.23
CA GLU A 205 -49.96 -7.84 4.65
C GLU A 205 -50.22 -6.88 3.48
N GLU A 206 -49.71 -5.64 3.52
CA GLU A 206 -49.78 -4.69 2.40
C GLU A 206 -48.90 -5.09 1.22
N ALA A 207 -47.73 -5.74 1.44
CA ALA A 207 -46.85 -6.24 0.38
C ALA A 207 -47.40 -7.49 -0.33
N ALA A 208 -48.34 -8.22 0.27
CA ALA A 208 -48.94 -9.40 -0.32
C ALA A 208 -50.16 -9.06 -1.24
N ASP A 209 -50.85 -7.92 -0.97
CA ASP A 209 -52.03 -7.53 -1.76
C ASP A 209 -51.65 -6.86 -3.10
N ASP A 210 -50.53 -6.18 -3.18
CA ASP A 210 -50.02 -5.53 -4.42
C ASP A 210 -49.49 -6.51 -5.46
N GLY A 211 -49.28 -7.79 -5.12
CA GLY A 211 -48.76 -8.84 -6.02
C GLY A 211 -49.82 -9.53 -6.88
N GLU A 212 -51.13 -9.42 -6.60
CA GLU A 212 -52.17 -10.19 -7.26
C GLU A 212 -52.88 -9.41 -8.40
N GLU A 213 -52.73 -8.08 -8.46
CA GLU A 213 -53.40 -7.25 -9.49
C GLU A 213 -52.61 -7.11 -10.80
N ALA A 214 -51.38 -7.60 -10.88
CA ALA A 214 -50.53 -7.49 -12.08
C ALA A 214 -50.52 -8.72 -13.03
N ALA A 215 -51.39 -9.74 -12.79
CA ALA A 215 -51.41 -10.99 -13.57
C ALA A 215 -52.77 -11.30 -14.23
N SER A 216 -53.52 -10.27 -14.64
CA SER A 216 -54.71 -10.47 -15.48
C SER A 216 -54.72 -9.62 -16.74
#